data_688f0cca6505b2bc1b8f7d3725b9c365
#
_entry.id   688f0cca6505b2bc1b8f7d3725b9c365
#
_cell.length_a   1.000
_cell.length_b   1.000
_cell.length_c   1.000
_cell.angle_alpha   90.00
_cell.angle_beta   90.00
_cell.angle_gamma   90.00
#
_symmetry.space_group_name_H-M   'P 1'
#
loop_
_entity.id
_entity.type
_entity.pdbx_description
1 polymer ?
#
loop_
_entity_poly.entity_id
_entity_poly.type
_entity_poly.pdbx_seq_one_letter_code
_entity_poly.pdbx_strand_id
1 'polypeptide(L)'
;MNLHERALKVLRASQVFGALGEVILNDLARHLTFQNVRGGTLVLPEGSASDSMLFVVTGGLRVSRREPSGALSLYNEVRPGQSVGEIGLILQQPRTADVTAVRDSCLAVLSRASYEALLSLHPLALNRVFVQTIHDFMSHGAQVVQQHYAQSFVVVPLHDGAGADEVAASLATALRRQGRVHHFKPRLDAEPDWHDDFEGRFDFLIYEAQASASSWTRRAFRQADQVIFVAQAGASQAIGVVEQRLGEEPGFPMKRKHLVLLHPSSMLAPVGVASWRGLREFERIYPLRQGHQADFSRLARFLTGTAVGVVLGGGGARGFAHLGVLRALQECDIAIDLVGGNSMGALIGAQYACDLALDDIRERTQRFASGGERPTLPVISLVSGRRVERDLKRMFGDLTVDDLWRPFFAAACNLSRGVTAVQDSGPLWRAVLASNSPAGLFPPVLSRGELLVDGAILENVPVQAMRERLGTPLEKRRGNGTIIAIDVDVRVGLSADPNLERLSVWRTLKGFFGSGAHPSPGIGDILYSAGHVGGANRRAQTMAKADHYLQPPVAEFALMGYRRSREIAEVGYRYAMEHIEQWTQATPPTKR
;
A
#
# COMPACT_ATOMS: atom_id res chain seq x y z
N MET A 1 2.92 29.67 26.40
CA MET A 1 1.89 30.22 25.46
C MET A 1 0.57 30.26 26.22
N ASN A 2 -0.10 31.42 26.27
CA ASN A 2 -1.41 31.51 26.95
C ASN A 2 -2.53 30.86 26.08
N LEU A 3 -3.72 30.61 26.67
CA LEU A 3 -4.84 29.97 25.99
C LEU A 3 -5.29 30.69 24.72
N HIS A 4 -5.25 32.04 24.75
CA HIS A 4 -5.64 32.86 23.62
C HIS A 4 -4.62 32.77 22.44
N GLU A 5 -3.33 32.78 22.73
CA GLU A 5 -2.29 32.55 21.71
C GLU A 5 -2.40 31.14 21.09
N ARG A 6 -2.76 30.18 21.91
CA ARG A 6 -3.03 28.79 21.47
C ARG A 6 -4.22 28.72 20.51
N ALA A 7 -5.30 29.40 20.87
CA ALA A 7 -6.49 29.50 20.02
C ALA A 7 -6.16 30.16 18.68
N LEU A 8 -5.46 31.27 18.68
CA LEU A 8 -5.05 31.99 17.46
C LEU A 8 -4.16 31.11 16.56
N LYS A 9 -3.19 30.39 17.14
CA LYS A 9 -2.34 29.47 16.38
C LYS A 9 -3.15 28.41 15.64
N VAL A 10 -4.14 27.80 16.32
CA VAL A 10 -5.03 26.79 15.75
C VAL A 10 -5.92 27.38 14.66
N LEU A 11 -6.52 28.52 14.91
CA LEU A 11 -7.41 29.18 13.93
C LEU A 11 -6.65 29.62 12.68
N ARG A 12 -5.43 30.17 12.79
CA ARG A 12 -4.58 30.53 11.65
C ARG A 12 -4.17 29.30 10.83
N ALA A 13 -3.98 28.16 11.48
CA ALA A 13 -3.67 26.90 10.82
C ALA A 13 -4.91 26.20 10.23
N SER A 14 -6.12 26.64 10.59
CA SER A 14 -7.37 26.05 10.15
C SER A 14 -7.61 26.26 8.66
N GLN A 15 -7.95 25.19 7.94
CA GLN A 15 -8.36 25.26 6.54
C GLN A 15 -9.66 26.06 6.36
N VAL A 16 -10.53 26.01 7.35
CA VAL A 16 -11.85 26.65 7.33
C VAL A 16 -11.76 28.15 7.69
N PHE A 17 -10.98 28.50 8.71
CA PHE A 17 -10.97 29.86 9.27
C PHE A 17 -9.67 30.63 9.01
N GLY A 18 -8.60 29.97 8.58
CA GLY A 18 -7.27 30.59 8.42
C GLY A 18 -7.22 31.76 7.42
N ALA A 19 -8.16 31.83 6.49
CA ALA A 19 -8.28 32.93 5.53
C ALA A 19 -9.00 34.18 6.08
N LEU A 20 -9.51 34.12 7.32
CA LEU A 20 -10.18 35.28 7.96
C LEU A 20 -9.17 36.32 8.43
N GLY A 21 -9.59 37.60 8.43
CA GLY A 21 -8.79 38.70 8.95
C GLY A 21 -8.52 38.58 10.46
N GLU A 22 -7.39 39.08 10.91
CA GLU A 22 -6.91 39.00 12.30
C GLU A 22 -7.94 39.45 13.35
N VAL A 23 -8.77 40.45 13.05
CA VAL A 23 -9.84 40.94 13.96
C VAL A 23 -10.84 39.81 14.24
N ILE A 24 -11.28 39.10 13.18
CA ILE A 24 -12.26 38.03 13.29
C ILE A 24 -11.64 36.81 13.98
N LEU A 25 -10.37 36.49 13.67
CA LEU A 25 -9.64 35.41 14.34
C LEU A 25 -9.49 35.66 15.85
N ASN A 26 -9.24 36.93 16.26
CA ASN A 26 -9.18 37.28 17.66
C ASN A 26 -10.55 37.15 18.36
N ASP A 27 -11.62 37.55 17.71
CA ASP A 27 -12.98 37.39 18.25
C ASP A 27 -13.35 35.88 18.37
N LEU A 28 -13.05 35.08 17.35
CA LEU A 28 -13.19 33.61 17.41
C LEU A 28 -12.40 33.00 18.57
N ALA A 29 -11.13 33.43 18.74
CA ALA A 29 -10.25 32.89 19.77
C ALA A 29 -10.79 33.11 21.20
N ARG A 30 -11.54 34.20 21.44
CA ARG A 30 -12.17 34.50 22.72
C ARG A 30 -13.35 33.56 23.03
N HIS A 31 -13.97 32.97 22.00
CA HIS A 31 -15.13 32.09 22.14
C HIS A 31 -14.78 30.62 22.13
N LEU A 32 -13.50 30.25 21.97
CA LEU A 32 -13.05 28.87 22.03
C LEU A 32 -12.84 28.43 23.48
N THR A 33 -13.34 27.25 23.80
CA THR A 33 -13.03 26.53 25.05
C THR A 33 -12.13 25.33 24.74
N PHE A 34 -11.27 24.94 25.68
CA PHE A 34 -10.34 23.83 25.49
C PHE A 34 -10.76 22.62 26.31
N GLN A 35 -10.72 21.44 25.66
CA GLN A 35 -11.05 20.17 26.28
C GLN A 35 -9.94 19.15 26.00
N ASN A 36 -9.46 18.47 27.05
CA ASN A 36 -8.56 17.34 26.93
C ASN A 36 -9.38 16.05 26.93
N VAL A 37 -9.17 15.20 25.94
CA VAL A 37 -9.85 13.91 25.80
C VAL A 37 -8.84 12.79 25.69
N ARG A 38 -9.14 11.64 26.28
CA ARG A 38 -8.30 10.45 26.19
C ARG A 38 -8.54 9.71 24.88
N GLY A 39 -7.49 9.03 24.39
CA GLY A 39 -7.63 8.09 23.29
C GLY A 39 -8.74 7.05 23.55
N GLY A 40 -9.55 6.77 22.53
CA GLY A 40 -10.72 5.91 22.63
C GLY A 40 -12.02 6.62 23.03
N THR A 41 -11.96 7.90 23.46
CA THR A 41 -13.18 8.66 23.79
C THR A 41 -13.98 8.97 22.52
N LEU A 42 -15.26 8.58 22.52
CA LEU A 42 -16.24 9.01 21.52
C LEU A 42 -16.62 10.47 21.82
N VAL A 43 -16.14 11.37 20.94
CA VAL A 43 -16.27 12.83 21.16
C VAL A 43 -17.57 13.37 20.57
N LEU A 44 -17.93 12.91 19.36
CA LEU A 44 -19.19 13.25 18.69
C LEU A 44 -19.88 11.95 18.27
N PRO A 45 -20.95 11.54 18.93
CA PRO A 45 -21.72 10.35 18.55
C PRO A 45 -22.56 10.59 17.28
N GLU A 46 -22.64 9.62 16.35
CA GLU A 46 -23.57 9.63 15.22
C GLU A 46 -25.02 9.79 15.72
N GLY A 47 -25.83 10.60 15.04
CA GLY A 47 -27.21 10.88 15.39
C GLY A 47 -27.43 11.87 16.54
N SER A 48 -26.37 12.28 17.26
CA SER A 48 -26.48 13.27 18.33
C SER A 48 -26.72 14.69 17.79
N ALA A 49 -27.15 15.60 18.67
CA ALA A 49 -27.35 17.01 18.32
C ALA A 49 -26.02 17.67 17.92
N SER A 50 -26.07 18.51 16.91
CA SER A 50 -24.90 19.25 16.42
C SER A 50 -24.82 20.63 17.07
N ASP A 51 -24.33 20.67 18.30
CA ASP A 51 -24.26 21.87 19.17
C ASP A 51 -22.89 22.54 19.20
N SER A 52 -21.89 21.96 18.54
CA SER A 52 -20.50 22.43 18.56
C SER A 52 -19.75 21.97 17.32
N MET A 53 -18.61 22.63 17.03
CA MET A 53 -17.55 22.11 16.17
C MET A 53 -16.24 22.08 16.94
N LEU A 54 -15.37 21.18 16.52
CA LEU A 54 -14.11 20.90 17.21
C LEU A 54 -12.94 21.19 16.28
N PHE A 55 -11.88 21.77 16.84
CA PHE A 55 -10.58 21.93 16.20
C PHE A 55 -9.57 21.04 16.95
N VAL A 56 -8.80 20.27 16.25
CA VAL A 56 -7.71 19.52 16.86
C VAL A 56 -6.51 20.44 17.08
N VAL A 57 -6.15 20.62 18.35
CA VAL A 57 -4.95 21.40 18.75
C VAL A 57 -3.73 20.50 18.76
N THR A 58 -3.84 19.37 19.47
CA THR A 58 -2.87 18.27 19.48
C THR A 58 -3.62 16.96 19.50
N GLY A 59 -2.97 15.88 19.08
CA GLY A 59 -3.61 14.58 19.03
C GLY A 59 -4.18 14.23 17.67
N GLY A 60 -5.30 13.51 17.63
CA GLY A 60 -5.96 13.11 16.40
C GLY A 60 -7.31 12.47 16.64
N LEU A 61 -8.25 12.72 15.74
CA LEU A 61 -9.59 12.15 15.78
C LEU A 61 -9.80 11.28 14.54
N ARG A 62 -10.67 10.29 14.66
CA ARG A 62 -11.09 9.41 13.58
C ARG A 62 -12.59 9.54 13.38
N VAL A 63 -13.00 9.76 12.12
CA VAL A 63 -14.39 9.82 11.70
C VAL A 63 -14.76 8.47 11.13
N SER A 64 -15.76 7.81 11.70
CA SER A 64 -16.22 6.49 11.27
C SER A 64 -17.74 6.42 11.27
N ARG A 65 -18.28 5.54 10.45
CA ARG A 65 -19.71 5.28 10.35
C ARG A 65 -19.97 3.78 10.35
N ARG A 66 -21.04 3.37 10.99
CA ARG A 66 -21.49 1.98 10.94
C ARG A 66 -22.32 1.75 9.68
N GLU A 67 -21.83 0.87 8.82
CA GLU A 67 -22.56 0.46 7.62
C GLU A 67 -23.78 -0.40 7.98
N PRO A 68 -24.78 -0.50 7.08
CA PRO A 68 -25.93 -1.38 7.30
C PRO A 68 -25.56 -2.85 7.55
N SER A 69 -24.40 -3.29 7.08
CA SER A 69 -23.82 -4.61 7.32
C SER A 69 -23.30 -4.80 8.77
N GLY A 70 -23.27 -3.74 9.57
CA GLY A 70 -22.64 -3.70 10.90
C GLY A 70 -21.13 -3.41 10.87
N ALA A 71 -20.49 -3.42 9.72
CA ALA A 71 -19.08 -3.09 9.59
C ALA A 71 -18.81 -1.60 9.86
N LEU A 72 -17.68 -1.30 10.51
CA LEU A 72 -17.24 0.07 10.74
C LEU A 72 -16.49 0.58 9.51
N SER A 73 -17.04 1.58 8.84
CA SER A 73 -16.40 2.25 7.70
C SER A 73 -15.65 3.50 8.17
N LEU A 74 -14.37 3.57 7.83
CA LEU A 74 -13.53 4.72 8.16
C LEU A 74 -13.66 5.79 7.08
N TYR A 75 -14.06 7.00 7.47
CA TYR A 75 -14.25 8.11 6.54
C TYR A 75 -13.04 9.03 6.47
N ASN A 76 -12.51 9.45 7.62
CA ASN A 76 -11.42 10.40 7.67
C ASN A 76 -10.67 10.33 9.02
N GLU A 77 -9.45 10.87 9.03
CA GLU A 77 -8.71 11.26 10.25
C GLU A 77 -8.58 12.77 10.28
N VAL A 78 -8.88 13.35 11.43
CA VAL A 78 -8.80 14.79 11.69
C VAL A 78 -7.55 15.02 12.53
N ARG A 79 -6.66 15.83 12.02
CA ARG A 79 -5.32 16.07 12.58
C ARG A 79 -5.19 17.48 13.14
N PRO A 80 -4.12 17.82 13.87
CA PRO A 80 -3.91 19.18 14.38
C PRO A 80 -4.08 20.25 13.29
N GLY A 81 -4.80 21.32 13.60
CA GLY A 81 -5.16 22.39 12.65
C GLY A 81 -6.41 22.11 11.80
N GLN A 82 -6.95 20.89 11.81
CA GLN A 82 -8.20 20.55 11.12
C GLN A 82 -9.40 20.64 12.06
N SER A 83 -10.59 20.79 11.49
CA SER A 83 -11.87 20.82 12.22
C SER A 83 -12.76 19.64 11.86
N VAL A 84 -13.75 19.38 12.72
CA VAL A 84 -14.79 18.40 12.52
C VAL A 84 -16.10 18.84 13.19
N GLY A 85 -17.22 18.45 12.60
CA GLY A 85 -18.55 18.78 13.11
C GLY A 85 -19.13 20.08 12.56
N GLU A 86 -18.41 20.79 11.68
CA GLU A 86 -18.84 22.02 11.03
C GLU A 86 -20.11 21.83 10.21
N ILE A 87 -20.24 20.72 9.46
CA ILE A 87 -21.41 20.43 8.61
C ILE A 87 -22.69 20.39 9.45
N GLY A 88 -22.66 19.61 10.54
CA GLY A 88 -23.83 19.51 11.42
C GLY A 88 -24.15 20.82 12.14
N LEU A 89 -23.13 21.60 12.55
CA LEU A 89 -23.31 22.90 13.17
C LEU A 89 -24.01 23.88 12.21
N ILE A 90 -23.56 23.90 10.97
CA ILE A 90 -24.00 24.82 9.91
C ILE A 90 -25.40 24.44 9.41
N LEU A 91 -25.62 23.16 9.03
CA LEU A 91 -26.87 22.70 8.46
C LEU A 91 -27.95 22.42 9.52
N GLN A 92 -27.63 22.50 10.80
CA GLN A 92 -28.53 22.18 11.94
C GLN A 92 -29.11 20.76 11.85
N GLN A 93 -28.31 19.83 11.32
CA GLN A 93 -28.67 18.41 11.21
C GLN A 93 -27.97 17.57 12.27
N PRO A 94 -28.51 16.40 12.65
CA PRO A 94 -27.82 15.47 13.52
C PRO A 94 -26.45 15.06 12.96
N ARG A 95 -25.55 14.64 13.85
CA ARG A 95 -24.22 14.15 13.47
C ARG A 95 -24.34 12.96 12.50
N THR A 96 -23.60 13.00 11.41
CA THR A 96 -23.66 11.99 10.34
C THR A 96 -22.68 10.84 10.52
N ALA A 97 -21.79 10.92 11.52
CA ALA A 97 -20.77 9.93 11.79
C ALA A 97 -20.26 10.03 13.23
N ASP A 98 -19.71 8.94 13.76
CA ASP A 98 -18.97 8.91 15.00
C ASP A 98 -17.60 9.58 14.85
N VAL A 99 -17.21 10.39 15.84
CA VAL A 99 -15.86 10.97 15.92
C VAL A 99 -15.22 10.52 17.23
N THR A 100 -14.15 9.74 17.12
CA THR A 100 -13.46 9.14 18.26
C THR A 100 -12.00 9.61 18.31
N ALA A 101 -11.49 9.92 19.49
CA ALA A 101 -10.08 10.26 19.68
C ALA A 101 -9.19 9.02 19.46
N VAL A 102 -8.21 9.09 18.55
CA VAL A 102 -7.26 7.99 18.29
C VAL A 102 -6.23 7.90 19.40
N ARG A 103 -5.81 9.05 19.92
CA ARG A 103 -4.83 9.22 21.02
C ARG A 103 -5.25 10.36 21.92
N ASP A 104 -4.55 10.55 23.05
CA ASP A 104 -4.81 11.67 23.93
C ASP A 104 -4.75 12.96 23.12
N SER A 105 -5.80 13.78 23.17
CA SER A 105 -6.00 14.92 22.29
C SER A 105 -6.46 16.14 23.06
N CYS A 106 -5.95 17.30 22.65
CA CYS A 106 -6.46 18.59 23.09
C CYS A 106 -7.31 19.20 21.96
N LEU A 107 -8.55 19.52 22.29
CA LEU A 107 -9.54 20.02 21.33
C LEU A 107 -9.92 21.46 21.73
N ALA A 108 -10.01 22.36 20.75
CA ALA A 108 -10.67 23.64 20.91
C ALA A 108 -12.11 23.51 20.38
N VAL A 109 -13.05 23.91 21.20
CA VAL A 109 -14.51 23.73 20.99
C VAL A 109 -15.15 25.09 20.72
N LEU A 110 -15.84 25.22 19.59
CA LEU A 110 -16.71 26.35 19.29
C LEU A 110 -18.17 25.90 19.43
N SER A 111 -18.87 26.46 20.42
CA SER A 111 -20.28 26.14 20.63
C SER A 111 -21.18 26.77 19.55
N ARG A 112 -22.37 26.23 19.35
CA ARG A 112 -23.39 26.80 18.47
C ARG A 112 -23.73 28.25 18.86
N ALA A 113 -23.95 28.53 20.15
CA ALA A 113 -24.27 29.86 20.62
C ALA A 113 -23.14 30.88 20.30
N SER A 114 -21.88 30.46 20.48
CA SER A 114 -20.72 31.29 20.10
C SER A 114 -20.63 31.51 18.60
N TYR A 115 -20.91 30.47 17.80
CA TYR A 115 -20.93 30.57 16.35
C TYR A 115 -22.03 31.52 15.84
N GLU A 116 -23.23 31.44 16.38
CA GLU A 116 -24.37 32.31 16.04
C GLU A 116 -24.13 33.78 16.43
N ALA A 117 -23.50 34.02 17.60
CA ALA A 117 -23.08 35.34 18.01
C ALA A 117 -22.04 35.95 17.03
N LEU A 118 -21.05 35.15 16.62
CA LEU A 118 -20.04 35.57 15.66
C LEU A 118 -20.61 35.77 14.25
N LEU A 119 -21.59 34.95 13.83
CA LEU A 119 -22.29 35.12 12.56
C LEU A 119 -23.05 36.46 12.51
N SER A 120 -23.62 36.86 13.65
CA SER A 120 -24.31 38.17 13.76
C SER A 120 -23.34 39.32 13.69
N LEU A 121 -22.09 39.18 14.17
CA LEU A 121 -21.07 40.23 14.13
C LEU A 121 -20.34 40.32 12.79
N HIS A 122 -20.09 39.16 12.14
CA HIS A 122 -19.26 39.05 10.93
C HIS A 122 -19.95 38.24 9.80
N PRO A 123 -21.18 38.60 9.36
CA PRO A 123 -22.00 37.73 8.48
C PRO A 123 -21.34 37.45 7.13
N LEU A 124 -20.73 38.42 6.49
CA LEU A 124 -20.09 38.27 5.17
C LEU A 124 -18.84 37.38 5.22
N ALA A 125 -18.05 37.50 6.26
CA ALA A 125 -16.82 36.75 6.40
C ALA A 125 -17.10 35.27 6.70
N LEU A 126 -18.04 34.99 7.63
CA LEU A 126 -18.43 33.64 7.97
C LEU A 126 -19.22 32.95 6.85
N ASN A 127 -19.99 33.70 6.06
CA ASN A 127 -20.65 33.16 4.88
C ASN A 127 -19.65 32.69 3.80
N ARG A 128 -18.53 33.42 3.60
CA ARG A 128 -17.46 32.97 2.71
C ARG A 128 -16.82 31.66 3.18
N VAL A 129 -16.55 31.56 4.47
CA VAL A 129 -16.03 30.32 5.09
C VAL A 129 -17.00 29.16 4.84
N PHE A 130 -18.29 29.40 4.98
CA PHE A 130 -19.36 28.46 4.74
C PHE A 130 -19.36 27.93 3.30
N VAL A 131 -19.38 28.83 2.32
CA VAL A 131 -19.34 28.48 0.91
C VAL A 131 -18.09 27.67 0.58
N GLN A 132 -16.93 28.07 1.12
CA GLN A 132 -15.68 27.35 0.92
C GLN A 132 -15.75 25.93 1.51
N THR A 133 -16.27 25.79 2.74
CA THR A 133 -16.41 24.47 3.40
C THR A 133 -17.30 23.52 2.60
N ILE A 134 -18.44 24.03 2.05
CA ILE A 134 -19.32 23.23 1.20
C ILE A 134 -18.63 22.89 -0.12
N HIS A 135 -17.98 23.84 -0.75
CA HIS A 135 -17.22 23.60 -1.98
C HIS A 135 -16.15 22.54 -1.77
N ASP A 136 -15.39 22.63 -0.68
CA ASP A 136 -14.36 21.67 -0.32
C ASP A 136 -14.95 20.29 -0.05
N PHE A 137 -16.07 20.20 0.63
CA PHE A 137 -16.78 18.93 0.85
C PHE A 137 -17.29 18.31 -0.46
N MET A 138 -17.83 19.11 -1.37
CA MET A 138 -18.33 18.62 -2.66
C MET A 138 -17.22 18.28 -3.66
N SER A 139 -16.10 18.99 -3.62
CA SER A 139 -14.96 18.79 -4.52
C SER A 139 -13.94 17.77 -4.02
N HIS A 140 -13.96 17.42 -2.73
CA HIS A 140 -12.94 16.55 -2.12
C HIS A 140 -13.29 15.05 -2.19
N GLY A 141 -13.31 14.54 -3.44
CA GLY A 141 -12.82 13.19 -3.62
C GLY A 141 -11.29 13.05 -3.60
N ALA A 142 -10.45 14.13 -3.67
CA ALA A 142 -9.09 13.93 -4.16
C ALA A 142 -7.92 14.77 -3.63
N GLN A 143 -8.05 15.88 -2.94
CA GLN A 143 -6.83 16.62 -2.56
C GLN A 143 -6.88 17.19 -1.13
N VAL A 144 -6.25 16.47 -0.20
CA VAL A 144 -5.88 17.02 1.10
C VAL A 144 -4.55 17.76 0.93
N VAL A 145 -4.54 19.07 1.18
CA VAL A 145 -3.30 19.83 1.35
C VAL A 145 -2.49 19.15 2.45
N GLN A 146 -1.32 18.63 2.11
CA GLN A 146 -0.40 18.01 3.06
C GLN A 146 0.15 19.07 4.01
N GLN A 147 -0.54 19.32 5.11
CA GLN A 147 0.11 19.95 6.25
C GLN A 147 0.98 18.90 6.94
N HIS A 148 2.25 19.23 7.19
CA HIS A 148 3.20 18.34 7.85
C HIS A 148 2.86 18.28 9.35
N TYR A 149 2.28 17.16 9.76
CA TYR A 149 2.05 16.85 11.18
C TYR A 149 2.96 15.73 11.62
N ALA A 150 3.44 15.83 12.86
CA ALA A 150 4.22 14.76 13.45
C ALA A 150 3.42 13.44 13.47
N GLN A 151 3.98 12.41 12.85
CA GLN A 151 3.48 11.04 13.00
C GLN A 151 4.14 10.41 14.20
N SER A 152 3.37 9.74 15.05
CA SER A 152 3.88 9.15 16.28
C SER A 152 3.72 7.64 16.32
N PHE A 153 4.81 6.97 16.71
CA PHE A 153 4.92 5.51 16.77
C PHE A 153 5.33 5.08 18.17
N VAL A 154 4.69 4.03 18.71
CA VAL A 154 5.20 3.34 19.88
C VAL A 154 5.71 1.96 19.48
N VAL A 155 6.93 1.63 19.89
CA VAL A 155 7.57 0.33 19.65
C VAL A 155 7.48 -0.49 20.93
N VAL A 156 6.67 -1.57 20.90
CA VAL A 156 6.30 -2.38 22.06
C VAL A 156 6.86 -3.79 21.92
N PRO A 157 7.77 -4.22 22.81
CA PRO A 157 8.22 -5.61 22.83
C PRO A 157 7.10 -6.53 23.34
N LEU A 158 6.82 -7.63 22.62
CA LEU A 158 5.86 -8.65 23.06
C LEU A 158 6.39 -9.57 24.16
N HIS A 159 7.72 -9.66 24.30
CA HIS A 159 8.41 -10.43 25.33
C HIS A 159 9.77 -9.80 25.64
N ASP A 160 10.38 -10.19 26.76
CA ASP A 160 11.74 -9.76 27.09
C ASP A 160 12.72 -10.22 26.01
N GLY A 161 13.65 -9.33 25.62
CA GLY A 161 14.62 -9.61 24.57
C GLY A 161 14.05 -9.61 23.14
N ALA A 162 12.84 -9.07 22.92
CA ALA A 162 12.24 -8.95 21.57
C ALA A 162 13.03 -8.06 20.60
N GLY A 163 13.95 -7.19 21.11
CA GLY A 163 14.76 -6.28 20.28
C GLY A 163 14.05 -4.98 19.92
N ALA A 164 13.11 -4.53 20.76
CA ALA A 164 12.35 -3.31 20.49
C ALA A 164 13.23 -2.04 20.49
N ASP A 165 14.28 -2.01 21.28
CA ASP A 165 15.31 -0.96 21.32
C ASP A 165 16.06 -0.84 19.99
N GLU A 166 16.50 -1.99 19.41
CA GLU A 166 17.11 -2.05 18.07
C GLU A 166 16.13 -1.55 17.00
N VAL A 167 14.89 -2.04 17.05
CA VAL A 167 13.84 -1.63 16.08
C VAL A 167 13.57 -0.14 16.19
N ALA A 168 13.42 0.42 17.38
CA ALA A 168 13.17 1.85 17.58
C ALA A 168 14.36 2.71 17.08
N ALA A 169 15.59 2.33 17.38
CA ALA A 169 16.79 3.04 16.96
C ALA A 169 17.00 2.98 15.43
N SER A 170 16.82 1.80 14.83
CA SER A 170 16.97 1.60 13.38
C SER A 170 15.86 2.30 12.60
N LEU A 171 14.61 2.26 13.11
CA LEU A 171 13.49 3.02 12.55
C LEU A 171 13.74 4.53 12.63
N ALA A 172 14.24 5.04 13.77
CA ALA A 172 14.62 6.44 13.91
C ALA A 172 15.65 6.85 12.87
N THR A 173 16.65 5.99 12.63
CA THR A 173 17.69 6.24 11.62
C THR A 173 17.11 6.26 10.20
N ALA A 174 16.19 5.35 9.90
CA ALA A 174 15.51 5.32 8.61
C ALA A 174 14.62 6.55 8.37
N LEU A 175 13.86 6.98 9.38
CA LEU A 175 12.95 8.13 9.31
C LEU A 175 13.70 9.47 9.21
N ARG A 176 14.94 9.59 9.75
CA ARG A 176 15.76 10.80 9.61
C ARG A 176 16.08 11.17 8.16
N ARG A 177 15.97 10.21 7.23
CA ARG A 177 16.08 10.47 5.79
C ARG A 177 14.83 11.16 5.21
N GLN A 178 13.72 11.13 5.95
CA GLN A 178 12.43 11.68 5.51
C GLN A 178 12.05 12.95 6.28
N GLY A 179 12.63 13.20 7.47
CA GLY A 179 12.32 14.35 8.27
C GLY A 179 13.03 14.36 9.63
N ARG A 180 12.64 15.31 10.47
CA ARG A 180 13.15 15.48 11.83
C ARG A 180 12.53 14.46 12.77
N VAL A 181 13.35 13.68 13.46
CA VAL A 181 12.91 12.58 14.32
C VAL A 181 13.33 12.83 15.76
N HIS A 182 12.39 12.65 16.69
CA HIS A 182 12.70 12.52 18.11
C HIS A 182 12.41 11.09 18.60
N HIS A 183 13.37 10.48 19.30
CA HIS A 183 13.26 9.14 19.88
C HIS A 183 13.26 9.24 21.40
N PHE A 184 12.11 8.97 22.01
CA PHE A 184 11.91 8.93 23.45
C PHE A 184 12.26 7.53 23.98
N LYS A 185 13.27 7.48 24.84
CA LYS A 185 13.67 6.26 25.55
C LYS A 185 12.98 6.18 26.92
N PRO A 186 12.74 4.97 27.46
CA PRO A 186 12.23 4.80 28.80
C PRO A 186 13.09 5.53 29.83
N ARG A 187 12.47 6.31 30.72
CA ARG A 187 13.12 6.95 31.86
C ARG A 187 12.46 6.45 33.13
N LEU A 188 13.27 6.04 34.11
CA LEU A 188 12.77 5.46 35.37
C LEU A 188 12.14 6.51 36.30
N ASP A 189 12.57 7.77 36.26
CA ASP A 189 12.29 8.76 37.32
C ASP A 189 11.78 10.13 36.87
N ALA A 190 11.43 10.33 35.62
CA ALA A 190 10.92 11.61 35.18
C ALA A 190 9.56 11.44 34.49
N GLU A 191 8.53 12.17 34.95
CA GLU A 191 7.41 12.48 34.08
C GLU A 191 7.97 13.25 32.88
N PRO A 192 7.92 12.71 31.68
CA PRO A 192 8.38 13.46 30.52
C PRO A 192 7.50 14.70 30.41
N ASP A 193 8.12 15.88 30.34
CA ASP A 193 7.44 17.09 29.93
C ASP A 193 6.99 16.95 28.49
N TRP A 194 5.81 16.35 28.30
CA TRP A 194 5.12 16.26 27.02
C TRP A 194 4.49 17.61 26.74
N HIS A 195 5.31 18.59 26.41
CA HIS A 195 4.77 19.88 25.98
C HIS A 195 4.24 19.74 24.56
N ASP A 196 3.08 20.32 24.33
CA ASP A 196 2.43 20.43 23.00
C ASP A 196 3.34 21.01 21.91
N ASP A 197 4.45 21.64 22.28
CA ASP A 197 5.46 22.18 21.37
C ASP A 197 6.32 21.11 20.66
N PHE A 198 6.38 19.86 21.15
CA PHE A 198 7.19 18.82 20.51
C PHE A 198 6.63 18.41 19.15
N GLU A 199 5.31 18.29 19.02
CA GLU A 199 4.67 17.92 17.76
C GLU A 199 4.90 18.98 16.65
N GLY A 200 5.12 20.23 17.01
CA GLY A 200 5.45 21.30 16.05
C GLY A 200 6.93 21.35 15.64
N ARG A 201 7.82 20.63 16.35
CA ARG A 201 9.27 20.67 16.11
C ARG A 201 9.80 19.49 15.32
N PHE A 202 9.09 18.36 15.35
CA PHE A 202 9.50 17.11 14.71
C PHE A 202 8.45 16.61 13.75
N ASP A 203 8.89 15.90 12.72
CA ASP A 203 8.03 15.28 11.74
C ASP A 203 7.65 13.85 12.18
N PHE A 204 8.50 13.23 13.00
CA PHE A 204 8.30 11.87 13.52
C PHE A 204 8.68 11.77 14.99
N LEU A 205 7.82 11.10 15.79
CA LEU A 205 8.02 10.83 17.20
C LEU A 205 8.01 9.30 17.42
N ILE A 206 9.07 8.76 18.01
CA ILE A 206 9.17 7.34 18.34
C ILE A 206 9.23 7.20 19.85
N TYR A 207 8.34 6.41 20.41
CA TYR A 207 8.32 6.05 21.81
C TYR A 207 8.77 4.61 21.96
N GLU A 208 9.88 4.38 22.65
CA GLU A 208 10.38 3.05 23.00
C GLU A 208 9.67 2.59 24.28
N ALA A 209 8.90 1.50 24.20
CA ALA A 209 8.22 0.91 25.36
C ALA A 209 9.06 -0.19 26.00
N GLN A 210 8.71 -0.53 27.25
CA GLN A 210 9.32 -1.63 27.99
C GLN A 210 8.49 -2.90 27.86
N ALA A 211 9.09 -4.06 28.10
CA ALA A 211 8.40 -5.36 28.15
C ALA A 211 7.48 -5.50 29.38
N SER A 212 7.11 -4.39 29.99
CA SER A 212 6.17 -4.31 31.12
C SER A 212 5.15 -3.22 30.85
N ALA A 213 3.94 -3.38 31.40
CA ALA A 213 2.88 -2.38 31.32
C ALA A 213 3.09 -1.23 32.32
N SER A 214 4.30 -0.68 32.36
CA SER A 214 4.68 0.45 33.21
C SER A 214 3.85 1.70 32.90
N SER A 215 3.86 2.70 33.79
CA SER A 215 3.25 4.00 33.55
C SER A 215 3.78 4.65 32.27
N TRP A 216 5.09 4.52 32.02
CA TRP A 216 5.74 4.95 30.78
C TRP A 216 5.16 4.27 29.55
N THR A 217 5.11 2.91 29.53
CA THR A 217 4.60 2.13 28.40
C THR A 217 3.16 2.50 28.06
N ARG A 218 2.29 2.61 29.07
CA ARG A 218 0.89 3.02 28.86
C ARG A 218 0.78 4.45 28.33
N ARG A 219 1.58 5.37 28.85
CA ARG A 219 1.59 6.76 28.37
C ARG A 219 2.11 6.86 26.93
N ALA A 220 3.22 6.20 26.60
CA ALA A 220 3.76 6.11 25.25
C ALA A 220 2.71 5.56 24.27
N PHE A 221 2.02 4.51 24.69
CA PHE A 221 0.92 3.94 23.90
C PHE A 221 -0.22 4.94 23.66
N ARG A 222 -0.67 5.69 24.68
CA ARG A 222 -1.74 6.68 24.51
C ARG A 222 -1.36 7.82 23.60
N GLN A 223 -0.07 8.21 23.55
CA GLN A 223 0.43 9.32 22.74
C GLN A 223 0.71 8.95 21.28
N ALA A 224 0.87 7.66 20.96
CA ALA A 224 1.20 7.23 19.61
C ALA A 224 -0.04 7.09 18.71
N ASP A 225 0.12 7.41 17.41
CA ASP A 225 -0.88 7.13 16.38
C ASP A 225 -0.88 5.65 15.98
N GLN A 226 0.30 5.04 15.95
CA GLN A 226 0.52 3.67 15.48
C GLN A 226 1.33 2.87 16.51
N VAL A 227 1.03 1.58 16.61
CA VAL A 227 1.71 0.64 17.49
C VAL A 227 2.50 -0.35 16.66
N ILE A 228 3.77 -0.51 16.96
CA ILE A 228 4.66 -1.47 16.35
C ILE A 228 5.03 -2.49 17.42
N PHE A 229 4.36 -3.62 17.39
CA PHE A 229 4.74 -4.75 18.23
C PHE A 229 5.98 -5.42 17.67
N VAL A 230 6.88 -5.87 18.54
CA VAL A 230 8.12 -6.53 18.15
C VAL A 230 8.22 -7.90 18.81
N ALA A 231 8.49 -8.91 18.01
CA ALA A 231 8.80 -10.26 18.47
C ALA A 231 10.00 -10.83 17.70
N GLN A 232 10.74 -11.74 18.32
CA GLN A 232 11.73 -12.55 17.62
C GLN A 232 11.05 -13.61 16.76
N ALA A 233 11.63 -13.94 15.60
CA ALA A 233 11.17 -15.07 14.80
C ALA A 233 11.23 -16.35 15.65
N GLY A 234 10.13 -17.14 15.62
CA GLY A 234 10.01 -18.35 16.43
C GLY A 234 9.55 -18.12 17.89
N ALA A 235 9.33 -16.88 18.31
CA ALA A 235 8.76 -16.59 19.64
C ALA A 235 7.32 -17.13 19.76
N SER A 236 6.90 -17.34 21.01
CA SER A 236 5.52 -17.74 21.33
C SER A 236 4.52 -16.71 20.83
N GLN A 237 3.46 -17.19 20.22
CA GLN A 237 2.34 -16.38 19.72
C GLN A 237 1.26 -16.14 20.77
N ALA A 238 1.45 -16.64 22.01
CA ALA A 238 0.52 -16.39 23.10
C ALA A 238 0.45 -14.88 23.41
N ILE A 239 -0.72 -14.39 23.80
CA ILE A 239 -0.90 -13.01 24.23
C ILE A 239 -0.14 -12.81 25.54
N GLY A 240 0.89 -11.96 25.48
CA GLY A 240 1.71 -11.61 26.63
C GLY A 240 1.04 -10.59 27.56
N VAL A 241 1.58 -10.45 28.78
CA VAL A 241 1.03 -9.54 29.81
C VAL A 241 0.97 -8.09 29.33
N VAL A 242 1.99 -7.63 28.60
CA VAL A 242 2.04 -6.25 28.06
C VAL A 242 0.91 -6.02 27.08
N GLU A 243 0.74 -6.93 26.12
CA GLU A 243 -0.31 -6.84 25.11
C GLU A 243 -1.71 -6.88 25.73
N GLN A 244 -1.92 -7.79 26.69
CA GLN A 244 -3.18 -7.89 27.42
C GLN A 244 -3.51 -6.59 28.14
N ARG A 245 -2.55 -6.00 28.86
CA ARG A 245 -2.75 -4.74 29.60
C ARG A 245 -2.94 -3.53 28.70
N LEU A 246 -2.27 -3.47 27.55
CA LEU A 246 -2.51 -2.43 26.55
C LEU A 246 -3.88 -2.61 25.88
N GLY A 247 -4.35 -3.85 25.73
CA GLY A 247 -5.69 -4.16 25.24
C GLY A 247 -6.83 -3.61 26.12
N GLU A 248 -6.57 -3.37 27.41
CA GLU A 248 -7.51 -2.74 28.34
C GLU A 248 -7.60 -1.20 28.16
N GLU A 249 -6.64 -0.58 27.45
CA GLU A 249 -6.69 0.86 27.17
C GLU A 249 -7.80 1.19 26.17
N PRO A 250 -8.67 2.17 26.44
CA PRO A 250 -9.84 2.49 25.59
C PRO A 250 -9.47 2.80 24.12
N GLY A 251 -8.28 3.35 23.89
CA GLY A 251 -7.77 3.66 22.56
C GLY A 251 -7.24 2.46 21.78
N PHE A 252 -7.10 1.27 22.36
CA PHE A 252 -6.47 0.12 21.70
C PHE A 252 -7.16 -0.31 20.39
N PRO A 253 -8.50 -0.37 20.29
CA PRO A 253 -9.17 -0.71 19.04
C PRO A 253 -8.95 0.34 17.94
N MET A 254 -8.67 1.59 18.31
CA MET A 254 -8.49 2.70 17.38
C MET A 254 -7.06 2.78 16.82
N LYS A 255 -6.09 2.08 17.43
CA LYS A 255 -4.69 2.12 17.00
C LYS A 255 -4.48 1.28 15.74
N ARG A 256 -3.66 1.80 14.84
CA ARG A 256 -3.06 1.02 13.75
C ARG A 256 -1.96 0.15 14.35
N LYS A 257 -2.11 -1.16 14.21
CA LYS A 257 -1.23 -2.15 14.85
C LYS A 257 -0.41 -2.85 13.78
N HIS A 258 0.90 -2.86 13.95
CA HIS A 258 1.85 -3.53 13.10
C HIS A 258 2.67 -4.53 13.92
N LEU A 259 3.15 -5.59 13.28
CA LEU A 259 4.07 -6.55 13.90
C LEU A 259 5.39 -6.54 13.14
N VAL A 260 6.48 -6.38 13.84
CA VAL A 260 7.84 -6.64 13.38
C VAL A 260 8.28 -8.00 13.91
N LEU A 261 8.60 -8.91 13.00
CA LEU A 261 9.25 -10.19 13.32
C LEU A 261 10.73 -10.06 13.00
N LEU A 262 11.53 -10.03 14.05
CA LEU A 262 12.97 -9.83 13.95
C LEU A 262 13.66 -11.18 13.74
N HIS A 263 14.42 -11.28 12.67
CA HIS A 263 15.17 -12.47 12.28
C HIS A 263 16.68 -12.22 12.40
N PRO A 264 17.48 -13.24 12.70
CA PRO A 264 18.94 -13.14 12.59
C PRO A 264 19.35 -12.67 11.19
N SER A 265 20.43 -11.87 11.11
CA SER A 265 20.93 -11.34 9.83
C SER A 265 21.38 -12.42 8.84
N SER A 266 21.74 -13.60 9.33
CA SER A 266 22.19 -14.75 8.53
C SER A 266 21.05 -15.55 7.88
N MET A 267 19.79 -15.26 8.17
CA MET A 267 18.66 -15.99 7.60
C MET A 267 18.48 -15.67 6.11
N LEU A 268 18.35 -16.71 5.29
CA LEU A 268 18.14 -16.57 3.83
C LEU A 268 16.70 -16.20 3.48
N ALA A 269 15.73 -16.68 4.26
CA ALA A 269 14.32 -16.36 4.10
C ALA A 269 13.66 -16.20 5.48
N PRO A 270 12.61 -15.38 5.60
CA PRO A 270 11.84 -15.30 6.84
C PRO A 270 11.17 -16.64 7.14
N VAL A 271 10.85 -16.86 8.39
CA VAL A 271 10.12 -18.05 8.84
C VAL A 271 9.02 -17.67 9.83
N GLY A 272 7.92 -18.38 9.79
CA GLY A 272 6.85 -18.29 10.77
C GLY A 272 5.94 -17.07 10.63
N VAL A 273 6.04 -16.27 9.57
CA VAL A 273 5.19 -15.09 9.35
C VAL A 273 3.72 -15.49 9.23
N ALA A 274 3.44 -16.54 8.46
CA ALA A 274 2.10 -17.05 8.23
C ALA A 274 1.38 -17.46 9.54
N SER A 275 2.12 -17.92 10.54
CA SER A 275 1.56 -18.36 11.83
C SER A 275 1.01 -17.22 12.68
N TRP A 276 1.42 -15.98 12.42
CA TRP A 276 0.91 -14.79 13.09
C TRP A 276 -0.34 -14.20 12.41
N ARG A 277 -0.65 -14.62 11.18
CA ARG A 277 -1.87 -14.17 10.48
C ARG A 277 -3.13 -14.69 11.18
N GLY A 278 -4.11 -13.84 11.30
CA GLY A 278 -5.43 -14.19 11.84
C GLY A 278 -5.48 -14.37 13.35
N LEU A 279 -4.36 -14.33 14.07
CA LEU A 279 -4.33 -14.37 15.52
C LEU A 279 -4.68 -13.00 16.14
N ARG A 280 -4.32 -11.94 15.45
CA ARG A 280 -4.52 -10.55 15.84
C ARG A 280 -4.80 -9.69 14.62
N GLU A 281 -5.45 -8.57 14.82
CA GLU A 281 -5.73 -7.58 13.77
C GLU A 281 -4.52 -6.67 13.52
N PHE A 282 -3.45 -7.25 12.95
CA PHE A 282 -2.35 -6.45 12.43
C PHE A 282 -2.67 -5.93 11.03
N GLU A 283 -2.44 -4.65 10.79
CA GLU A 283 -2.52 -4.09 9.43
C GLU A 283 -1.48 -4.73 8.51
N ARG A 284 -0.27 -4.98 9.06
CA ARG A 284 0.82 -5.63 8.34
C ARG A 284 1.82 -6.27 9.30
N ILE A 285 2.38 -7.37 8.86
CA ILE A 285 3.51 -8.05 9.51
C ILE A 285 4.75 -7.79 8.66
N TYR A 286 5.84 -7.36 9.32
CA TYR A 286 7.11 -7.04 8.68
C TYR A 286 8.19 -8.01 9.17
N PRO A 287 8.60 -8.99 8.36
CA PRO A 287 9.82 -9.73 8.65
C PRO A 287 11.03 -8.82 8.36
N LEU A 288 11.89 -8.63 9.35
CA LEU A 288 13.08 -7.79 9.23
C LEU A 288 14.32 -8.56 9.71
N ARG A 289 15.46 -8.32 9.08
CA ARG A 289 16.76 -8.83 9.49
C ARG A 289 17.40 -7.87 10.48
N GLN A 290 17.96 -8.39 11.56
CA GLN A 290 18.73 -7.60 12.53
C GLN A 290 19.87 -6.86 11.83
N GLY A 291 20.03 -5.56 12.10
CA GLY A 291 21.06 -4.71 11.51
C GLY A 291 20.92 -4.42 10.01
N HIS A 292 19.91 -4.93 9.31
CA HIS A 292 19.75 -4.74 7.86
C HIS A 292 18.98 -3.45 7.54
N GLN A 293 19.71 -2.36 7.38
CA GLN A 293 19.15 -1.00 7.24
C GLN A 293 18.11 -0.85 6.10
N ALA A 294 18.23 -1.60 5.01
CA ALA A 294 17.27 -1.55 3.91
C ALA A 294 15.87 -2.04 4.32
N ASP A 295 15.80 -3.06 5.21
CA ASP A 295 14.53 -3.57 5.73
C ASP A 295 13.83 -2.52 6.61
N PHE A 296 14.60 -1.81 7.48
CA PHE A 296 14.07 -0.72 8.30
C PHE A 296 13.67 0.50 7.46
N SER A 297 14.39 0.79 6.39
CA SER A 297 14.00 1.85 5.44
C SER A 297 12.68 1.53 4.73
N ARG A 298 12.45 0.27 4.37
CA ARG A 298 11.17 -0.23 3.83
C ARG A 298 10.05 -0.10 4.86
N LEU A 299 10.29 -0.53 6.11
CA LEU A 299 9.35 -0.34 7.22
C LEU A 299 8.95 1.14 7.36
N ALA A 300 9.93 2.04 7.40
CA ALA A 300 9.69 3.48 7.51
C ALA A 300 8.79 4.00 6.39
N ARG A 301 9.04 3.60 5.13
CA ARG A 301 8.22 4.04 4.00
C ARG A 301 6.78 3.51 4.07
N PHE A 302 6.56 2.28 4.51
CA PHE A 302 5.20 1.78 4.73
C PHE A 302 4.49 2.53 5.84
N LEU A 303 5.15 2.80 6.96
CA LEU A 303 4.56 3.51 8.09
C LEU A 303 4.20 4.96 7.77
N THR A 304 4.99 5.61 6.90
CA THR A 304 4.79 7.01 6.49
C THR A 304 3.90 7.17 5.24
N GLY A 305 3.50 6.06 4.60
CA GLY A 305 2.70 6.09 3.37
C GLY A 305 3.49 6.52 2.12
N THR A 306 4.82 6.40 2.14
CA THR A 306 5.71 6.74 1.01
C THR A 306 6.29 5.49 0.33
N ALA A 307 5.72 4.32 0.59
CA ALA A 307 6.18 3.06 0.00
C ALA A 307 5.99 3.02 -1.52
N VAL A 308 6.91 2.36 -2.21
CA VAL A 308 6.91 2.20 -3.67
C VAL A 308 6.52 0.77 -4.05
N GLY A 309 5.44 0.63 -4.80
CA GLY A 309 4.99 -0.63 -5.36
C GLY A 309 5.33 -0.75 -6.85
N VAL A 310 5.92 -1.89 -7.25
CA VAL A 310 6.22 -2.18 -8.65
C VAL A 310 5.31 -3.29 -9.16
N VAL A 311 4.63 -3.05 -10.27
CA VAL A 311 3.71 -4.01 -10.90
C VAL A 311 4.29 -4.46 -12.23
N LEU A 312 4.50 -5.77 -12.37
CA LEU A 312 5.10 -6.41 -13.53
C LEU A 312 4.03 -7.12 -14.36
N GLY A 313 3.79 -6.65 -15.57
CA GLY A 313 2.81 -7.24 -16.49
C GLY A 313 3.24 -8.59 -17.08
N GLY A 314 2.27 -9.35 -17.59
CA GLY A 314 2.52 -10.53 -18.40
C GLY A 314 3.02 -10.19 -19.80
N GLY A 315 3.71 -11.12 -20.46
CA GLY A 315 4.21 -10.89 -21.84
C GLY A 315 5.19 -11.93 -22.34
N GLY A 316 5.21 -13.14 -21.77
CA GLY A 316 6.12 -14.21 -22.18
C GLY A 316 7.58 -13.77 -22.12
N ALA A 317 8.36 -14.04 -23.17
CA ALA A 317 9.79 -13.65 -23.24
C ALA A 317 10.03 -12.15 -23.13
N ARG A 318 9.09 -11.31 -23.56
CA ARG A 318 9.17 -9.85 -23.44
C ARG A 318 9.29 -9.39 -21.99
N GLY A 319 8.79 -10.22 -21.04
CA GLY A 319 8.91 -10.00 -19.60
C GLY A 319 10.34 -9.88 -19.09
N PHE A 320 11.37 -10.33 -19.83
CA PHE A 320 12.76 -10.07 -19.45
C PHE A 320 13.10 -8.57 -19.40
N ALA A 321 12.34 -7.70 -20.08
CA ALA A 321 12.49 -6.26 -19.95
C ALA A 321 12.26 -5.76 -18.52
N HIS A 322 11.44 -6.46 -17.73
CA HIS A 322 11.27 -6.14 -16.29
C HIS A 322 12.59 -6.13 -15.54
N LEU A 323 13.50 -7.06 -15.84
CA LEU A 323 14.82 -7.12 -15.19
C LEU A 323 15.66 -5.88 -15.48
N GLY A 324 15.59 -5.38 -16.71
CA GLY A 324 16.25 -4.13 -17.09
C GLY A 324 15.67 -2.92 -16.37
N VAL A 325 14.34 -2.84 -16.27
CA VAL A 325 13.67 -1.77 -15.53
C VAL A 325 14.00 -1.85 -14.04
N LEU A 326 13.95 -3.05 -13.44
CA LEU A 326 14.31 -3.24 -12.02
C LEU A 326 15.77 -2.82 -11.75
N ARG A 327 16.70 -3.13 -12.66
CA ARG A 327 18.10 -2.69 -12.59
C ARG A 327 18.19 -1.16 -12.64
N ALA A 328 17.50 -0.50 -13.56
CA ALA A 328 17.49 0.95 -13.66
C ALA A 328 16.95 1.63 -12.39
N LEU A 329 15.85 1.09 -11.81
CA LEU A 329 15.29 1.58 -10.55
C LEU A 329 16.30 1.45 -9.41
N GLN A 330 17.04 0.31 -9.32
CA GLN A 330 18.07 0.11 -8.30
C GLN A 330 19.26 1.08 -8.47
N GLU A 331 19.75 1.27 -9.71
CA GLU A 331 20.87 2.17 -10.00
C GLU A 331 20.51 3.64 -9.77
N CYS A 332 19.25 4.01 -9.91
CA CYS A 332 18.72 5.34 -9.59
C CYS A 332 18.28 5.50 -8.11
N ASP A 333 18.61 4.56 -7.23
CA ASP A 333 18.22 4.54 -5.80
C ASP A 333 16.70 4.68 -5.56
N ILE A 334 15.88 4.22 -6.52
CA ILE A 334 14.43 4.18 -6.36
C ILE A 334 14.04 2.91 -5.61
N ALA A 335 13.45 3.10 -4.44
CA ALA A 335 13.04 1.99 -3.58
C ALA A 335 11.98 1.11 -4.26
N ILE A 336 12.06 -0.21 -4.01
CA ILE A 336 11.03 -1.18 -4.41
C ILE A 336 10.60 -1.91 -3.13
N ASP A 337 9.43 -1.54 -2.60
CA ASP A 337 8.96 -1.99 -1.29
C ASP A 337 7.97 -3.14 -1.37
N LEU A 338 7.17 -3.18 -2.42
CA LEU A 338 6.20 -4.24 -2.70
C LEU A 338 6.23 -4.56 -4.19
N VAL A 339 6.19 -5.84 -4.53
CA VAL A 339 6.16 -6.30 -5.92
C VAL A 339 4.88 -7.08 -6.18
N GLY A 340 4.23 -6.78 -7.28
CA GLY A 340 3.09 -7.55 -7.78
C GLY A 340 3.28 -7.89 -9.24
N GLY A 341 2.64 -8.94 -9.70
CA GLY A 341 2.77 -9.24 -11.12
C GLY A 341 1.76 -10.26 -11.64
N ASN A 342 1.77 -10.39 -12.95
CA ASN A 342 0.99 -11.36 -13.68
C ASN A 342 1.88 -12.17 -14.64
N SER A 343 1.59 -13.46 -14.79
CA SER A 343 2.29 -14.35 -15.71
C SER A 343 3.81 -14.29 -15.56
N MET A 344 4.56 -13.97 -16.61
CA MET A 344 6.02 -13.79 -16.54
C MET A 344 6.42 -12.74 -15.48
N GLY A 345 5.64 -11.67 -15.34
CA GLY A 345 5.86 -10.66 -14.30
C GLY A 345 5.72 -11.23 -12.89
N ALA A 346 4.78 -12.14 -12.65
CA ALA A 346 4.64 -12.84 -11.37
C ALA A 346 5.85 -13.75 -11.09
N LEU A 347 6.34 -14.47 -12.09
CA LEU A 347 7.51 -15.35 -11.96
C LEU A 347 8.79 -14.56 -11.63
N ILE A 348 9.03 -13.45 -12.32
CA ILE A 348 10.17 -12.57 -12.06
C ILE A 348 10.02 -11.87 -10.71
N GLY A 349 8.83 -11.32 -10.43
CA GLY A 349 8.52 -10.63 -9.19
C GLY A 349 8.66 -11.50 -7.95
N ALA A 350 8.23 -12.76 -8.01
CA ALA A 350 8.39 -13.73 -6.94
C ALA A 350 9.87 -13.98 -6.60
N GLN A 351 10.71 -14.17 -7.61
CA GLN A 351 12.14 -14.38 -7.42
C GLN A 351 12.83 -13.10 -6.87
N TYR A 352 12.40 -11.92 -7.35
CA TYR A 352 12.89 -10.64 -6.83
C TYR A 352 12.48 -10.42 -5.37
N ALA A 353 11.27 -10.84 -4.98
CA ALA A 353 10.81 -10.76 -3.61
C ALA A 353 11.57 -11.72 -2.65
N CYS A 354 12.21 -12.77 -3.19
CA CYS A 354 13.15 -13.63 -2.48
C CYS A 354 14.56 -13.03 -2.34
N ASP A 355 14.77 -11.77 -2.75
CA ASP A 355 16.08 -11.08 -2.74
C ASP A 355 17.16 -11.74 -3.64
N LEU A 356 16.76 -12.43 -4.72
CA LEU A 356 17.71 -12.99 -5.68
C LEU A 356 18.30 -11.88 -6.57
N ALA A 357 19.58 -12.06 -6.97
CA ALA A 357 20.23 -11.16 -7.91
C ALA A 357 19.55 -11.21 -9.31
N LEU A 358 19.51 -10.08 -9.99
CA LEU A 358 18.79 -9.95 -11.27
C LEU A 358 19.32 -10.91 -12.35
N ASP A 359 20.63 -11.17 -12.36
CA ASP A 359 21.23 -12.15 -13.28
C ASP A 359 20.80 -13.59 -12.97
N ASP A 360 20.74 -13.95 -11.69
CA ASP A 360 20.24 -15.26 -11.27
C ASP A 360 18.77 -15.45 -11.66
N ILE A 361 17.95 -14.40 -11.46
CA ILE A 361 16.54 -14.39 -11.89
C ILE A 361 16.46 -14.60 -13.40
N ARG A 362 17.27 -13.89 -14.18
CA ARG A 362 17.30 -14.02 -15.64
C ARG A 362 17.60 -15.47 -16.05
N GLU A 363 18.66 -16.05 -15.50
CA GLU A 363 19.09 -17.40 -15.86
C GLU A 363 18.09 -18.50 -15.45
N ARG A 364 17.56 -18.41 -14.23
CA ARG A 364 16.52 -19.32 -13.71
C ARG A 364 15.25 -19.24 -14.55
N THR A 365 14.80 -18.01 -14.83
CA THR A 365 13.60 -17.76 -15.66
C THR A 365 13.79 -18.24 -17.10
N GLN A 366 14.94 -17.99 -17.72
CA GLN A 366 15.24 -18.45 -19.07
C GLN A 366 15.26 -19.99 -19.13
N ARG A 367 15.89 -20.65 -18.17
CA ARG A 367 15.94 -22.13 -18.07
C ARG A 367 14.54 -22.72 -17.91
N PHE A 368 13.73 -22.15 -17.02
CA PHE A 368 12.35 -22.54 -16.80
C PHE A 368 11.50 -22.41 -18.07
N ALA A 369 11.55 -21.23 -18.72
CA ALA A 369 10.70 -20.89 -19.85
C ALA A 369 11.10 -21.61 -21.15
N SER A 370 12.39 -21.97 -21.31
CA SER A 370 12.89 -22.70 -22.48
C SER A 370 12.52 -24.18 -22.50
N GLY A 371 11.98 -24.70 -21.42
CA GLY A 371 11.54 -26.10 -21.35
C GLY A 371 10.17 -26.30 -22.00
N GLY A 372 10.02 -27.36 -22.81
CA GLY A 372 8.75 -27.73 -23.44
C GLY A 372 7.80 -28.46 -22.49
N GLU A 373 6.50 -28.33 -22.70
CA GLU A 373 5.46 -29.13 -22.05
C GLU A 373 4.96 -30.29 -22.95
N ARG A 374 4.46 -31.35 -22.34
CA ARG A 374 3.91 -32.49 -23.08
C ARG A 374 2.48 -32.19 -23.51
N PRO A 375 2.13 -32.36 -24.78
CA PRO A 375 0.74 -32.33 -25.21
C PRO A 375 -0.10 -33.36 -24.45
N THR A 376 -1.39 -33.08 -24.26
CA THR A 376 -2.35 -34.01 -23.66
C THR A 376 -3.62 -34.09 -24.51
N LEU A 377 -4.52 -35.01 -24.19
CA LEU A 377 -5.84 -34.99 -24.81
C LEU A 377 -6.55 -33.70 -24.45
N PRO A 378 -7.07 -32.95 -25.43
CA PRO A 378 -7.59 -31.59 -25.22
C PRO A 378 -8.98 -31.57 -24.56
N VAL A 379 -9.11 -32.23 -23.40
CA VAL A 379 -10.35 -32.28 -22.62
C VAL A 379 -10.39 -31.10 -21.62
N ILE A 380 -9.26 -30.84 -20.95
CA ILE A 380 -9.14 -29.77 -19.95
C ILE A 380 -8.18 -28.68 -20.48
N SER A 381 -7.10 -29.08 -21.17
CA SER A 381 -6.04 -28.21 -21.66
C SER A 381 -5.28 -28.85 -22.81
N LEU A 382 -4.52 -28.07 -23.56
CA LEU A 382 -3.68 -28.56 -24.68
C LEU A 382 -2.40 -29.23 -24.18
N VAL A 383 -1.87 -28.82 -23.01
CA VAL A 383 -0.65 -29.37 -22.40
C VAL A 383 -0.91 -29.80 -20.97
N SER A 384 -0.06 -30.71 -20.46
CA SER A 384 -0.27 -31.35 -19.15
C SER A 384 0.02 -30.44 -17.96
N GLY A 385 0.87 -29.42 -18.11
CA GLY A 385 1.29 -28.50 -17.03
C GLY A 385 2.18 -29.13 -15.94
N ARG A 386 2.41 -30.46 -15.97
CA ARG A 386 3.12 -31.20 -14.91
C ARG A 386 4.59 -30.80 -14.77
N ARG A 387 5.25 -30.43 -15.87
CA ARG A 387 6.63 -29.99 -15.84
C ARG A 387 6.73 -28.63 -15.16
N VAL A 388 5.90 -27.67 -15.59
CA VAL A 388 5.86 -26.30 -15.03
C VAL A 388 5.61 -26.36 -13.53
N GLU A 389 4.63 -27.14 -13.08
CA GLU A 389 4.36 -27.32 -11.64
C GLU A 389 5.59 -27.88 -10.89
N ARG A 390 6.22 -28.92 -11.43
CA ARG A 390 7.40 -29.53 -10.82
C ARG A 390 8.57 -28.56 -10.75
N ASP A 391 8.79 -27.79 -11.81
CA ASP A 391 9.91 -26.85 -11.88
C ASP A 391 9.69 -25.66 -10.94
N LEU A 392 8.45 -25.17 -10.78
CA LEU A 392 8.10 -24.14 -9.79
C LEU A 392 8.26 -24.68 -8.35
N LYS A 393 7.84 -25.91 -8.08
CA LYS A 393 8.10 -26.55 -6.78
C LYS A 393 9.59 -26.68 -6.46
N ARG A 394 10.43 -26.97 -7.46
CA ARG A 394 11.89 -27.00 -7.28
C ARG A 394 12.47 -25.59 -7.07
N MET A 395 11.93 -24.59 -7.76
CA MET A 395 12.41 -23.22 -7.72
C MET A 395 12.15 -22.55 -6.37
N PHE A 396 10.97 -22.77 -5.81
CA PHE A 396 10.50 -22.08 -4.61
C PHE A 396 10.44 -22.97 -3.36
N GLY A 397 10.50 -24.29 -3.52
CA GLY A 397 10.43 -25.24 -2.39
C GLY A 397 9.18 -25.05 -1.55
N ASP A 398 9.38 -24.97 -0.24
CA ASP A 398 8.32 -24.80 0.76
C ASP A 398 8.04 -23.32 1.10
N LEU A 399 8.67 -22.37 0.39
CA LEU A 399 8.42 -20.93 0.62
C LEU A 399 6.94 -20.60 0.42
N THR A 400 6.43 -19.79 1.33
CA THR A 400 5.10 -19.21 1.21
C THR A 400 5.20 -17.74 0.76
N VAL A 401 4.13 -17.19 0.24
CA VAL A 401 4.06 -15.75 -0.09
C VAL A 401 4.25 -14.88 1.15
N ASP A 402 3.87 -15.42 2.31
CA ASP A 402 4.02 -14.76 3.60
C ASP A 402 5.49 -14.68 4.06
N ASP A 403 6.28 -15.71 3.73
CA ASP A 403 7.67 -15.85 4.17
C ASP A 403 8.65 -15.27 3.15
N LEU A 404 8.46 -14.01 2.78
CA LEU A 404 9.32 -13.26 1.88
C LEU A 404 9.83 -11.98 2.55
N TRP A 405 11.09 -11.61 2.31
CA TRP A 405 11.66 -10.37 2.83
C TRP A 405 10.93 -9.14 2.29
N ARG A 406 10.51 -9.20 1.04
CA ARG A 406 9.73 -8.13 0.38
C ARG A 406 8.32 -8.65 0.11
N PRO A 407 7.28 -7.93 0.53
CA PRO A 407 5.90 -8.30 0.22
C PRO A 407 5.69 -8.52 -1.28
N PHE A 408 4.92 -9.55 -1.62
CA PHE A 408 4.65 -9.95 -2.98
C PHE A 408 3.19 -10.37 -3.15
N PHE A 409 2.67 -10.26 -4.36
CA PHE A 409 1.46 -10.94 -4.79
C PHE A 409 1.54 -11.33 -6.27
N ALA A 410 0.89 -12.44 -6.61
CA ALA A 410 0.61 -12.82 -7.98
C ALA A 410 -0.88 -12.60 -8.30
N ALA A 411 -1.18 -12.06 -9.49
CA ALA A 411 -2.55 -11.92 -9.96
C ALA A 411 -2.94 -13.10 -10.85
N ALA A 412 -4.15 -13.60 -10.66
CA ALA A 412 -4.77 -14.63 -11.49
C ALA A 412 -6.20 -14.21 -11.84
N CYS A 413 -6.78 -14.79 -12.87
CA CYS A 413 -8.20 -14.69 -13.17
C CYS A 413 -8.96 -15.82 -12.51
N ASN A 414 -9.95 -15.51 -11.68
CA ASN A 414 -10.89 -16.47 -11.15
C ASN A 414 -12.04 -16.68 -12.15
N LEU A 415 -12.00 -17.77 -12.91
CA LEU A 415 -13.03 -18.08 -13.90
C LEU A 415 -14.39 -18.37 -13.27
N SER A 416 -14.42 -18.91 -12.06
CA SER A 416 -15.67 -19.24 -11.37
C SER A 416 -16.47 -17.99 -10.98
N ARG A 417 -15.78 -16.86 -10.76
CA ARG A 417 -16.40 -15.60 -10.28
C ARG A 417 -16.27 -14.42 -11.26
N GLY A 418 -15.43 -14.53 -12.28
CA GLY A 418 -15.17 -13.46 -13.24
C GLY A 418 -14.43 -12.24 -12.63
N VAL A 419 -13.57 -12.46 -11.63
CA VAL A 419 -12.83 -11.40 -10.93
C VAL A 419 -11.32 -11.70 -10.89
N THR A 420 -10.53 -10.65 -10.70
CA THR A 420 -9.09 -10.80 -10.41
C THR A 420 -8.92 -11.44 -9.03
N ALA A 421 -8.23 -12.57 -8.99
CA ALA A 421 -7.88 -13.29 -7.77
C ALA A 421 -6.43 -13.01 -7.40
N VAL A 422 -6.22 -12.26 -6.33
CA VAL A 422 -4.88 -11.96 -5.85
C VAL A 422 -4.40 -13.06 -4.92
N GLN A 423 -3.23 -13.61 -5.24
CA GLN A 423 -2.56 -14.67 -4.49
C GLN A 423 -1.46 -14.01 -3.64
N ASP A 424 -1.78 -13.64 -2.41
CA ASP A 424 -0.87 -12.96 -1.45
C ASP A 424 -0.62 -13.78 -0.19
N SER A 425 -0.93 -15.08 -0.23
CA SER A 425 -0.71 -16.01 0.88
C SER A 425 -0.60 -17.45 0.38
N GLY A 426 -0.06 -18.32 1.24
CA GLY A 426 0.10 -19.74 0.94
C GLY A 426 1.32 -20.06 0.07
N PRO A 427 1.42 -21.28 -0.50
CA PRO A 427 2.62 -21.73 -1.20
C PRO A 427 2.97 -20.85 -2.40
N LEU A 428 4.20 -20.31 -2.42
CA LEU A 428 4.67 -19.35 -3.43
C LEU A 428 4.62 -19.95 -4.85
N TRP A 429 5.08 -21.21 -5.00
CA TRP A 429 5.02 -21.91 -6.28
C TRP A 429 3.60 -21.99 -6.87
N ARG A 430 2.59 -22.14 -6.00
CA ARG A 430 1.18 -22.27 -6.42
C ARG A 430 0.60 -20.91 -6.82
N ALA A 431 0.95 -19.85 -6.11
CA ALA A 431 0.57 -18.49 -6.47
C ALA A 431 1.10 -18.11 -7.87
N VAL A 432 2.39 -18.43 -8.12
CA VAL A 432 3.03 -18.22 -9.43
C VAL A 432 2.40 -19.11 -10.50
N LEU A 433 2.13 -20.39 -10.20
CA LEU A 433 1.49 -21.32 -11.14
C LEU A 433 0.11 -20.82 -11.60
N ALA A 434 -0.72 -20.36 -10.66
CA ALA A 434 -2.05 -19.83 -10.98
C ALA A 434 -1.98 -18.65 -11.95
N SER A 435 -1.01 -17.77 -11.75
CA SER A 435 -0.75 -16.62 -12.61
C SER A 435 -0.11 -16.97 -13.96
N ASN A 436 0.52 -18.14 -14.07
CA ASN A 436 1.21 -18.63 -15.27
C ASN A 436 0.46 -19.80 -15.97
N SER A 437 -0.85 -19.88 -15.83
CA SER A 437 -1.68 -20.92 -16.44
C SER A 437 -2.64 -20.31 -17.48
N PRO A 438 -2.17 -20.01 -18.72
CA PRO A 438 -3.04 -19.49 -19.78
C PRO A 438 -4.22 -20.42 -20.05
N ALA A 439 -5.44 -19.86 -20.05
CA ALA A 439 -6.68 -20.63 -20.17
C ALA A 439 -6.73 -21.44 -21.47
N GLY A 440 -7.12 -22.71 -21.38
CA GLY A 440 -7.18 -23.64 -22.50
C GLY A 440 -5.82 -24.21 -22.92
N LEU A 441 -4.72 -23.47 -22.73
CA LEU A 441 -3.37 -23.97 -23.00
C LEU A 441 -2.88 -24.84 -21.82
N PHE A 442 -2.97 -24.33 -20.59
CA PHE A 442 -2.61 -25.04 -19.35
C PHE A 442 -3.86 -25.42 -18.54
N PRO A 443 -3.78 -26.45 -17.69
CA PRO A 443 -4.86 -26.77 -16.76
C PRO A 443 -5.06 -25.61 -15.78
N PRO A 444 -6.33 -25.26 -15.43
CA PRO A 444 -6.59 -24.30 -14.38
C PRO A 444 -6.10 -24.79 -13.02
N VAL A 445 -5.65 -23.88 -12.18
CA VAL A 445 -5.26 -24.17 -10.80
C VAL A 445 -6.50 -24.14 -9.90
N LEU A 446 -6.75 -25.23 -9.19
CA LEU A 446 -7.87 -25.32 -8.25
C LEU A 446 -7.51 -24.62 -6.94
N SER A 447 -8.33 -23.71 -6.48
CA SER A 447 -8.18 -23.05 -5.18
C SER A 447 -9.54 -22.92 -4.49
N ARG A 448 -9.72 -23.62 -3.38
CA ARG A 448 -10.96 -23.60 -2.57
C ARG A 448 -12.24 -23.83 -3.40
N GLY A 449 -12.18 -24.74 -4.37
CA GLY A 449 -13.30 -25.06 -5.27
C GLY A 449 -13.46 -24.09 -6.46
N GLU A 450 -12.61 -23.09 -6.59
CA GLU A 450 -12.60 -22.12 -7.68
C GLU A 450 -11.50 -22.43 -8.70
N LEU A 451 -11.72 -22.05 -9.96
CA LEU A 451 -10.80 -22.25 -11.08
C LEU A 451 -9.99 -20.98 -11.33
N LEU A 452 -8.67 -21.06 -11.15
CA LEU A 452 -7.75 -19.96 -11.40
C LEU A 452 -6.94 -20.20 -12.68
N VAL A 453 -6.82 -19.16 -13.49
CA VAL A 453 -6.01 -19.12 -14.72
C VAL A 453 -5.20 -17.84 -14.78
N ASP A 454 -4.37 -17.67 -15.82
CA ASP A 454 -3.57 -16.46 -16.04
C ASP A 454 -4.41 -15.19 -15.94
N GLY A 455 -3.91 -14.20 -15.19
CA GLY A 455 -4.63 -12.96 -14.90
C GLY A 455 -4.77 -12.01 -16.10
N ALA A 456 -4.00 -12.20 -17.18
CA ALA A 456 -4.04 -11.36 -18.37
C ALA A 456 -5.44 -11.27 -19.02
N ILE A 457 -6.29 -12.26 -18.76
CA ILE A 457 -7.69 -12.29 -19.24
C ILE A 457 -8.46 -11.05 -18.76
N LEU A 458 -8.26 -10.65 -17.51
CA LEU A 458 -8.99 -9.53 -16.90
C LEU A 458 -8.14 -8.28 -16.78
N GLU A 459 -6.91 -8.40 -16.30
CA GLU A 459 -6.01 -7.28 -16.06
C GLU A 459 -4.56 -7.74 -16.17
N ASN A 460 -3.87 -7.37 -17.26
CA ASN A 460 -2.49 -7.80 -17.48
C ASN A 460 -1.51 -7.16 -16.50
N VAL A 461 -1.77 -5.92 -16.09
CA VAL A 461 -0.95 -5.17 -15.12
C VAL A 461 -1.84 -4.83 -13.92
N PRO A 462 -1.79 -5.58 -12.81
CA PRO A 462 -2.75 -5.49 -11.70
C PRO A 462 -2.49 -4.28 -10.78
N VAL A 463 -2.66 -3.06 -11.31
CA VAL A 463 -2.42 -1.79 -10.59
C VAL A 463 -3.41 -1.59 -9.45
N GLN A 464 -4.68 -1.97 -9.64
CA GLN A 464 -5.69 -1.85 -8.58
C GLN A 464 -5.32 -2.72 -7.37
N ALA A 465 -4.88 -3.95 -7.61
CA ALA A 465 -4.44 -4.85 -6.54
C ALA A 465 -3.22 -4.31 -5.79
N MET A 466 -2.30 -3.62 -6.49
CA MET A 466 -1.17 -2.93 -5.87
C MET A 466 -1.65 -1.76 -5.00
N ARG A 467 -2.53 -0.90 -5.51
CA ARG A 467 -3.05 0.26 -4.77
C ARG A 467 -3.73 -0.18 -3.47
N GLU A 468 -4.44 -1.30 -3.50
CA GLU A 468 -5.10 -1.86 -2.33
C GLU A 468 -4.12 -2.38 -1.26
N ARG A 469 -2.91 -2.74 -1.63
CA ARG A 469 -1.89 -3.34 -0.74
C ARG A 469 -0.81 -2.37 -0.31
N LEU A 470 -0.65 -1.26 -1.02
CA LEU A 470 0.43 -0.31 -0.77
C LEU A 470 0.19 0.50 0.51
N GLY A 471 -1.05 0.86 0.80
CA GLY A 471 -1.42 1.65 1.97
C GLY A 471 -2.55 1.04 2.80
N THR A 472 -2.90 1.71 3.89
CA THR A 472 -4.09 1.41 4.71
C THR A 472 -5.37 1.85 4.00
N PRO A 473 -6.56 1.46 4.48
CA PRO A 473 -7.83 1.89 3.89
C PRO A 473 -7.98 3.41 3.76
N LEU A 474 -7.51 4.18 4.74
CA LEU A 474 -7.53 5.65 4.68
C LEU A 474 -6.50 6.20 3.70
N GLU A 475 -5.29 5.64 3.69
CA GLU A 475 -4.22 6.03 2.79
C GLU A 475 -4.55 5.69 1.33
N LYS A 476 -5.21 4.57 1.07
CA LYS A 476 -5.71 4.21 -0.26
C LYS A 476 -6.64 5.29 -0.84
N ARG A 477 -7.52 5.85 -0.01
CA ARG A 477 -8.42 6.95 -0.42
C ARG A 477 -7.65 8.23 -0.73
N ARG A 478 -6.51 8.45 -0.06
CA ARG A 478 -5.65 9.62 -0.24
C ARG A 478 -4.61 9.47 -1.36
N GLY A 479 -4.51 8.28 -1.98
CA GLY A 479 -3.53 8.00 -3.03
C GLY A 479 -2.10 7.85 -2.54
N ASN A 480 -1.88 7.53 -1.26
CA ASN A 480 -0.54 7.39 -0.69
C ASN A 480 0.25 6.24 -1.33
N GLY A 481 1.56 6.41 -1.35
CA GLY A 481 2.51 5.51 -2.00
C GLY A 481 2.58 5.71 -3.52
N THR A 482 3.70 5.28 -4.10
CA THR A 482 3.96 5.41 -5.54
C THR A 482 3.82 4.07 -6.22
N ILE A 483 3.11 4.00 -7.33
CA ILE A 483 2.98 2.79 -8.15
C ILE A 483 3.70 2.98 -9.47
N ILE A 484 4.69 2.13 -9.71
CA ILE A 484 5.40 2.01 -10.99
C ILE A 484 4.87 0.76 -11.68
N ALA A 485 4.14 0.92 -12.76
CA ALA A 485 3.58 -0.16 -13.56
C ALA A 485 4.42 -0.39 -14.82
N ILE A 486 4.79 -1.64 -15.09
CA ILE A 486 5.62 -2.02 -16.24
C ILE A 486 4.80 -2.95 -17.12
N ASP A 487 4.43 -2.47 -18.29
CA ASP A 487 3.66 -3.20 -19.29
C ASP A 487 4.54 -3.59 -20.48
N VAL A 488 4.70 -4.89 -20.65
CA VAL A 488 5.48 -5.48 -21.75
C VAL A 488 4.60 -6.21 -22.77
N ASP A 489 3.28 -6.06 -22.63
CA ASP A 489 2.34 -6.63 -23.59
C ASP A 489 2.29 -5.79 -24.88
N VAL A 490 2.53 -6.47 -25.96
CA VAL A 490 2.47 -5.87 -27.31
C VAL A 490 1.27 -6.45 -28.02
N ARG A 491 0.36 -5.59 -28.39
CA ARG A 491 -0.76 -5.97 -29.24
C ARG A 491 -0.24 -6.31 -30.64
N VAL A 492 -0.11 -7.58 -30.91
CA VAL A 492 0.02 -8.06 -32.29
C VAL A 492 -1.40 -8.37 -32.75
N GLY A 493 -1.95 -7.50 -33.58
CA GLY A 493 -3.22 -7.81 -34.25
C GLY A 493 -3.05 -9.12 -35.04
N LEU A 494 -3.87 -10.14 -34.71
CA LEU A 494 -3.92 -11.32 -35.56
C LEU A 494 -4.49 -10.89 -36.92
N SER A 495 -3.68 -10.97 -37.96
CA SER A 495 -4.12 -10.76 -39.34
C SER A 495 -4.18 -12.09 -40.05
N ALA A 496 -5.20 -12.27 -40.85
CA ALA A 496 -5.30 -13.35 -41.81
C ALA A 496 -5.18 -12.75 -43.22
N ASP A 497 -4.78 -13.59 -44.20
CA ASP A 497 -4.79 -13.18 -45.59
C ASP A 497 -6.22 -12.70 -45.96
N PRO A 498 -6.39 -11.43 -46.44
CA PRO A 498 -7.68 -10.87 -46.80
C PRO A 498 -8.48 -11.69 -47.83
N ASN A 499 -7.79 -12.52 -48.60
CA ASN A 499 -8.40 -13.35 -49.64
C ASN A 499 -8.88 -14.73 -49.11
N LEU A 500 -8.77 -14.99 -47.79
CA LEU A 500 -9.18 -16.27 -47.21
C LEU A 500 -10.52 -16.14 -46.49
N GLU A 501 -11.52 -16.86 -46.99
CA GLU A 501 -12.81 -17.00 -46.30
C GLU A 501 -12.77 -17.99 -45.13
N ARG A 502 -11.81 -18.94 -45.14
CA ARG A 502 -11.67 -19.99 -44.10
C ARG A 502 -10.22 -20.31 -43.81
N LEU A 503 -9.91 -20.53 -42.54
CA LEU A 503 -8.59 -21.06 -42.11
C LEU A 503 -8.49 -22.55 -42.49
N SER A 504 -7.38 -22.97 -43.08
CA SER A 504 -7.11 -24.34 -43.47
C SER A 504 -5.98 -24.92 -42.63
N VAL A 505 -6.20 -26.13 -42.06
CA VAL A 505 -5.19 -26.86 -41.27
C VAL A 505 -3.90 -27.09 -42.09
N TRP A 506 -4.02 -27.42 -43.37
CA TRP A 506 -2.88 -27.67 -44.26
C TRP A 506 -2.07 -26.37 -44.54
N ARG A 507 -2.73 -25.25 -44.64
CA ARG A 507 -2.03 -23.95 -44.83
C ARG A 507 -1.35 -23.50 -43.54
N THR A 508 -1.98 -23.67 -42.37
CA THR A 508 -1.38 -23.40 -41.07
C THR A 508 -0.13 -24.27 -40.86
N LEU A 509 -0.19 -25.55 -41.17
CA LEU A 509 0.96 -26.47 -41.12
C LEU A 509 2.07 -26.09 -42.14
N LYS A 510 1.73 -25.69 -43.35
CA LYS A 510 2.70 -25.17 -44.32
C LYS A 510 3.34 -23.85 -43.87
N GLY A 511 2.61 -22.98 -43.20
CA GLY A 511 3.13 -21.72 -42.64
C GLY A 511 4.18 -21.94 -41.55
N PHE A 512 4.15 -23.07 -40.85
CA PHE A 512 5.20 -23.45 -39.88
C PHE A 512 6.55 -23.80 -40.56
N PHE A 513 6.53 -24.18 -41.82
CA PHE A 513 7.72 -24.64 -42.59
C PHE A 513 8.11 -23.71 -43.73
N GLY A 514 7.40 -22.60 -43.96
CA GLY A 514 7.65 -21.70 -45.11
C GLY A 514 7.55 -20.22 -44.76
N SER A 515 8.35 -19.41 -45.44
CA SER A 515 8.39 -17.94 -45.38
C SER A 515 7.23 -17.30 -46.16
N GLY A 516 5.99 -17.50 -45.74
CA GLY A 516 4.82 -16.83 -46.34
C GLY A 516 4.57 -15.45 -45.72
N ALA A 517 4.17 -14.47 -46.52
CA ALA A 517 3.93 -13.09 -46.11
C ALA A 517 2.81 -12.91 -45.07
N HIS A 518 1.92 -13.91 -44.91
CA HIS A 518 0.82 -13.91 -43.91
C HIS A 518 0.67 -15.32 -43.33
N PRO A 519 1.34 -15.64 -42.19
CA PRO A 519 1.13 -16.92 -41.51
C PRO A 519 -0.29 -16.98 -40.93
N SER A 520 -1.00 -18.06 -41.20
CA SER A 520 -2.30 -18.31 -40.58
C SER A 520 -2.11 -18.51 -39.05
N PRO A 521 -2.90 -17.83 -38.18
CA PRO A 521 -2.76 -17.97 -36.73
C PRO A 521 -3.07 -19.41 -36.29
N GLY A 522 -2.23 -19.95 -35.40
CA GLY A 522 -2.45 -21.23 -34.75
C GLY A 522 -3.47 -21.14 -33.60
N ILE A 523 -3.92 -22.30 -33.12
CA ILE A 523 -4.86 -22.36 -31.98
C ILE A 523 -4.29 -21.69 -30.72
N GLY A 524 -2.98 -21.78 -30.50
CA GLY A 524 -2.30 -21.12 -29.38
C GLY A 524 -2.36 -19.58 -29.49
N ASP A 525 -2.16 -19.04 -30.69
CA ASP A 525 -2.22 -17.60 -30.95
C ASP A 525 -3.64 -17.07 -30.77
N ILE A 526 -4.65 -17.83 -31.23
CA ILE A 526 -6.07 -17.49 -31.08
C ILE A 526 -6.48 -17.50 -29.60
N LEU A 527 -6.12 -18.54 -28.85
CA LEU A 527 -6.43 -18.64 -27.43
C LEU A 527 -5.73 -17.55 -26.61
N TYR A 528 -4.45 -17.28 -26.91
CA TYR A 528 -3.70 -16.22 -26.27
C TYR A 528 -4.35 -14.85 -26.54
N SER A 529 -4.62 -14.51 -27.79
CA SER A 529 -5.25 -13.24 -28.13
C SER A 529 -6.65 -13.09 -27.55
N ALA A 530 -7.48 -14.14 -27.63
CA ALA A 530 -8.82 -14.13 -27.04
C ALA A 530 -8.77 -13.92 -25.51
N GLY A 531 -7.79 -14.55 -24.84
CA GLY A 531 -7.56 -14.38 -23.40
C GLY A 531 -7.11 -12.97 -23.01
N HIS A 532 -6.53 -12.19 -23.92
CA HIS A 532 -6.01 -10.83 -23.63
C HIS A 532 -6.96 -9.69 -24.00
N VAL A 533 -8.08 -9.96 -24.67
CA VAL A 533 -9.04 -8.92 -25.10
C VAL A 533 -9.61 -8.14 -23.90
N GLY A 534 -9.96 -8.83 -22.81
CA GLY A 534 -10.51 -8.20 -21.59
C GLY A 534 -9.51 -7.24 -20.93
N GLY A 535 -8.27 -7.70 -20.75
CA GLY A 535 -7.18 -6.89 -20.19
C GLY A 535 -6.85 -5.67 -21.06
N ALA A 536 -6.91 -5.84 -22.39
CA ALA A 536 -6.69 -4.76 -23.33
C ALA A 536 -7.71 -3.61 -23.21
N ASN A 537 -8.98 -3.92 -22.97
CA ASN A 537 -10.04 -2.92 -22.81
C ASN A 537 -9.91 -2.15 -21.47
N ARG A 538 -9.31 -2.74 -20.45
CA ARG A 538 -9.07 -2.09 -19.14
C ARG A 538 -7.76 -1.30 -19.07
N ARG A 539 -6.89 -1.40 -20.09
CA ARG A 539 -5.56 -0.79 -20.08
C ARG A 539 -5.57 0.71 -19.78
N ALA A 540 -6.47 1.48 -20.41
CA ALA A 540 -6.58 2.92 -20.18
C ALA A 540 -6.92 3.24 -18.72
N GLN A 541 -7.80 2.47 -18.09
CA GLN A 541 -8.14 2.63 -16.67
C GLN A 541 -6.97 2.23 -15.76
N THR A 542 -6.21 1.20 -16.12
CA THR A 542 -5.02 0.76 -15.42
C THR A 542 -3.93 1.82 -15.47
N MET A 543 -3.68 2.40 -16.65
CA MET A 543 -2.72 3.51 -16.83
C MET A 543 -3.08 4.71 -15.95
N ALA A 544 -4.34 5.11 -15.91
CA ALA A 544 -4.80 6.25 -15.11
C ALA A 544 -4.65 6.06 -13.59
N LYS A 545 -4.49 4.83 -13.12
CA LYS A 545 -4.32 4.50 -11.69
C LYS A 545 -2.86 4.34 -11.25
N ALA A 546 -1.92 4.24 -12.18
CA ALA A 546 -0.50 4.18 -11.92
C ALA A 546 0.09 5.59 -11.85
N ASP A 547 1.03 5.82 -10.95
CA ASP A 547 1.75 7.09 -10.87
C ASP A 547 2.78 7.19 -12.00
N HIS A 548 3.45 6.07 -12.31
CA HIS A 548 4.34 5.92 -13.46
C HIS A 548 3.98 4.66 -14.23
N TYR A 549 3.79 4.80 -15.54
CA TYR A 549 3.46 3.69 -16.42
C TYR A 549 4.51 3.56 -17.53
N LEU A 550 5.28 2.48 -17.48
CA LEU A 550 6.40 2.20 -18.37
C LEU A 550 6.02 1.15 -19.42
N GLN A 551 6.32 1.43 -20.68
CA GLN A 551 6.07 0.54 -21.82
C GLN A 551 7.35 0.36 -22.64
N PRO A 552 8.29 -0.49 -22.22
CA PRO A 552 9.49 -0.76 -22.99
C PRO A 552 9.17 -1.21 -24.41
N PRO A 553 9.92 -0.75 -25.45
CA PRO A 553 9.64 -1.04 -26.85
C PRO A 553 10.10 -2.47 -27.22
N VAL A 554 9.37 -3.47 -26.77
CA VAL A 554 9.71 -4.90 -26.92
C VAL A 554 8.93 -5.59 -28.07
N ALA A 555 8.34 -4.82 -28.98
CA ALA A 555 7.48 -5.34 -30.06
C ALA A 555 8.22 -6.27 -31.04
N GLU A 556 9.50 -6.03 -31.29
CA GLU A 556 10.31 -6.84 -32.19
C GLU A 556 10.62 -8.24 -31.68
N PHE A 557 10.42 -8.48 -30.36
CA PHE A 557 10.70 -9.78 -29.75
C PHE A 557 9.47 -10.69 -29.78
N ALA A 558 9.69 -11.92 -30.23
CA ALA A 558 8.65 -12.93 -30.24
C ALA A 558 8.25 -13.31 -28.80
N LEU A 559 6.96 -13.63 -28.59
CA LEU A 559 6.40 -14.03 -27.28
C LEU A 559 7.16 -15.18 -26.62
N MET A 560 7.70 -16.13 -27.41
CA MET A 560 8.47 -17.29 -26.99
C MET A 560 9.99 -17.16 -27.23
N GLY A 561 10.47 -15.94 -27.44
CA GLY A 561 11.88 -15.63 -27.79
C GLY A 561 12.85 -15.66 -26.60
N TYR A 562 12.75 -16.65 -25.71
CA TYR A 562 13.48 -16.72 -24.43
C TYR A 562 15.00 -16.70 -24.55
N ARG A 563 15.57 -17.08 -25.70
CA ARG A 563 17.03 -17.04 -25.93
C ARG A 563 17.60 -15.64 -25.97
N ARG A 564 16.79 -14.62 -26.32
CA ARG A 564 17.19 -13.20 -26.38
C ARG A 564 17.00 -12.46 -25.04
N SER A 565 16.97 -13.17 -23.91
CA SER A 565 16.68 -12.62 -22.59
C SER A 565 17.57 -11.44 -22.20
N ARG A 566 18.88 -11.46 -22.55
CA ARG A 566 19.82 -10.35 -22.27
C ARG A 566 19.49 -9.11 -23.09
N GLU A 567 19.18 -9.27 -24.37
CA GLU A 567 18.84 -8.16 -25.26
C GLU A 567 17.54 -7.49 -24.81
N ILE A 568 16.53 -8.29 -24.46
CA ILE A 568 15.23 -7.80 -23.98
C ILE A 568 15.41 -7.03 -22.67
N ALA A 569 16.22 -7.55 -21.74
CA ALA A 569 16.53 -6.86 -20.49
C ALA A 569 17.25 -5.53 -20.75
N GLU A 570 18.19 -5.47 -21.68
CA GLU A 570 18.92 -4.25 -22.02
C GLU A 570 18.02 -3.19 -22.67
N VAL A 571 17.03 -3.60 -23.48
CA VAL A 571 16.00 -2.67 -24.01
C VAL A 571 15.17 -2.08 -22.86
N GLY A 572 14.75 -2.92 -21.89
CA GLY A 572 14.04 -2.47 -20.70
C GLY A 572 14.85 -1.48 -19.86
N TYR A 573 16.16 -1.74 -19.69
CA TYR A 573 17.07 -0.88 -18.95
C TYR A 573 17.22 0.52 -19.59
N ARG A 574 17.58 0.57 -20.86
CA ARG A 574 17.76 1.85 -21.57
C ARG A 574 16.48 2.70 -21.55
N TYR A 575 15.36 2.07 -21.85
CA TYR A 575 14.06 2.73 -21.81
C TYR A 575 13.74 3.31 -20.41
N ALA A 576 13.99 2.54 -19.37
CA ALA A 576 13.72 2.99 -18.00
C ALA A 576 14.64 4.15 -17.58
N MET A 577 15.94 4.11 -17.91
CA MET A 577 16.86 5.19 -17.58
C MET A 577 16.42 6.53 -18.18
N GLU A 578 16.03 6.55 -19.48
CA GLU A 578 15.52 7.75 -20.14
C GLU A 578 14.27 8.33 -19.45
N HIS A 579 13.35 7.47 -18.99
CA HIS A 579 12.11 7.91 -18.37
C HIS A 579 12.31 8.32 -16.90
N ILE A 580 13.19 7.65 -16.16
CA ILE A 580 13.50 8.00 -14.76
C ILE A 580 14.16 9.38 -14.68
N GLU A 581 15.04 9.73 -15.61
CA GLU A 581 15.64 11.07 -15.69
C GLU A 581 14.57 12.16 -15.86
N GLN A 582 13.52 11.90 -16.62
CA GLN A 582 12.40 12.83 -16.79
C GLN A 582 11.60 13.01 -15.51
N TRP A 583 11.40 11.96 -14.70
CA TRP A 583 10.68 12.07 -13.42
C TRP A 583 11.41 12.96 -12.41
N THR A 584 12.73 12.81 -12.34
CA THR A 584 13.57 13.60 -11.42
C THR A 584 13.64 15.07 -11.82
N GLN A 585 13.52 15.38 -13.10
CA GLN A 585 13.48 16.75 -13.61
C GLN A 585 12.10 17.41 -13.43
N ALA A 586 11.01 16.64 -13.51
CA ALA A 586 9.64 17.14 -13.40
C ALA A 586 9.21 17.40 -11.94
N THR A 587 9.88 16.80 -10.96
CA THR A 587 9.63 17.06 -9.54
C THR A 587 10.64 18.11 -9.06
N PRO A 588 10.27 19.39 -8.91
CA PRO A 588 11.19 20.37 -8.34
C PRO A 588 11.56 19.90 -6.92
N PRO A 589 12.83 20.06 -6.49
CA PRO A 589 13.24 19.67 -5.17
C PRO A 589 12.35 20.40 -4.17
N THR A 590 11.52 19.66 -3.45
CA THR A 590 10.82 20.18 -2.28
C THR A 590 11.87 20.83 -1.40
N LYS A 591 11.80 22.14 -1.24
CA LYS A 591 12.71 22.91 -0.40
C LYS A 591 12.81 22.20 0.95
N ARG A 592 14.01 21.69 1.23
CA ARG A 592 14.40 21.07 2.49
C ARG A 592 14.33 22.09 3.64
#